data_03236fe115b8046e86af969beafcd8e1
#
_entry.id   03236fe115b8046e86af969beafcd8e1
#
_cell.length_a   1.000
_cell.length_b   1.000
_cell.length_c   1.000
_cell.angle_alpha   90.00
_cell.angle_beta   90.00
_cell.angle_gamma   90.00
#
_symmetry.space_group_name_H-M   'P 1'
#
loop_
_entity.id
_entity.type
_entity.pdbx_description
1 polymer ?
#
loop_
_entity_poly.entity_id
_entity_poly.type
_entity_poly.pdbx_seq_one_letter_code
_entity_poly.pdbx_strand_id
1 'polypeptide(L)'
;MYGIPNCDTIKKARKWLDNNQIDYRFHDYRKDGLDKALLTRWASELGWETLLNKRGTTWRQQPEEIKNSINERSAIELMLEHPAMIKRPLIDTGNVRQVGFKDTDYSALFDL
;
A
#
# COMPACT_ATOMS: atom_id res chain seq x y z
N MET A 1 -1.93 6.02 -7.58
CA MET A 1 -2.17 4.71 -6.92
C MET A 1 -0.92 3.85 -7.01
N TYR A 2 -0.53 3.26 -5.91
CA TYR A 2 0.65 2.41 -5.82
C TYR A 2 0.26 0.98 -5.47
N GLY A 3 0.92 0.02 -6.07
CA GLY A 3 0.67 -1.38 -5.76
C GLY A 3 1.27 -2.35 -6.77
N ILE A 4 0.67 -3.52 -6.82
CA ILE A 4 1.05 -4.60 -7.74
C ILE A 4 -0.20 -4.93 -8.55
N PRO A 5 -0.14 -4.93 -9.91
CA PRO A 5 -1.35 -5.03 -10.74
C PRO A 5 -2.16 -6.31 -10.52
N ASN A 6 -1.52 -7.40 -10.21
CA ASN A 6 -2.18 -8.70 -10.10
C ASN A 6 -2.76 -8.96 -8.71
N CYS A 7 -3.65 -8.06 -8.28
CA CYS A 7 -4.30 -8.08 -6.96
C CYS A 7 -5.77 -7.72 -7.12
N ASP A 8 -6.67 -8.53 -6.56
CA ASP A 8 -8.11 -8.33 -6.69
C ASP A 8 -8.56 -6.99 -6.11
N THR A 9 -8.04 -6.59 -4.97
CA THR A 9 -8.36 -5.31 -4.34
C THR A 9 -7.95 -4.13 -5.22
N ILE A 10 -6.78 -4.22 -5.85
CA ILE A 10 -6.31 -3.19 -6.79
C ILE A 10 -7.19 -3.12 -8.01
N LYS A 11 -7.59 -4.27 -8.57
CA LYS A 11 -8.50 -4.31 -9.71
C LYS A 11 -9.83 -3.65 -9.39
N LYS A 12 -10.38 -3.91 -8.22
CA LYS A 12 -11.62 -3.28 -7.76
C LYS A 12 -11.47 -1.78 -7.58
N ALA A 13 -10.37 -1.34 -6.98
CA ALA A 13 -10.10 0.08 -6.77
C ALA A 13 -9.94 0.83 -8.10
N ARG A 14 -9.21 0.26 -9.04
CA ARG A 14 -9.03 0.84 -10.37
C ARG A 14 -10.35 0.95 -11.13
N LYS A 15 -11.17 -0.08 -11.06
CA LYS A 15 -12.50 -0.08 -11.67
C LYS A 15 -13.37 1.01 -11.08
N TRP A 16 -13.35 1.18 -9.76
CA TRP A 16 -14.10 2.24 -9.09
C TRP A 16 -13.66 3.62 -9.58
N LEU A 17 -12.35 3.87 -9.67
CA LEU A 17 -11.81 5.13 -10.16
C LEU A 17 -12.24 5.39 -11.62
N ASP A 18 -12.15 4.39 -12.48
CA ASP A 18 -12.56 4.50 -13.88
C ASP A 18 -14.06 4.77 -14.00
N ASN A 19 -14.89 4.09 -13.23
CA ASN A 19 -16.34 4.26 -13.24
C ASN A 19 -16.78 5.63 -12.75
N ASN A 20 -15.98 6.28 -11.91
CA ASN A 20 -16.25 7.62 -11.41
C ASN A 20 -15.48 8.70 -12.18
N GLN A 21 -14.86 8.33 -13.28
CA GLN A 21 -14.15 9.25 -14.19
C GLN A 21 -13.04 10.04 -13.49
N ILE A 22 -12.35 9.39 -12.55
CA ILE A 22 -11.24 9.98 -11.84
C ILE A 22 -9.94 9.59 -12.53
N ASP A 23 -9.20 10.60 -12.99
CA ASP A 23 -7.88 10.38 -13.58
C ASP A 23 -6.88 10.04 -12.50
N TYR A 24 -6.09 9.00 -12.74
CA TYR A 24 -5.05 8.59 -11.82
C TYR A 24 -3.90 7.95 -12.58
N ARG A 25 -2.74 7.91 -11.93
CA ARG A 25 -1.57 7.21 -12.42
C ARG A 25 -1.35 5.97 -11.56
N PHE A 26 -1.12 4.82 -12.21
CA PHE A 26 -0.81 3.59 -11.50
C PHE A 26 0.71 3.38 -11.47
N HIS A 27 1.26 3.27 -10.25
CA HIS A 27 2.67 2.98 -10.03
C HIS A 27 2.82 1.53 -9.56
N ASP A 28 3.46 0.72 -10.37
CA ASP A 28 3.73 -0.69 -10.07
C ASP A 28 5.07 -0.80 -9.36
N TYR A 29 5.08 -1.27 -8.12
CA TYR A 29 6.30 -1.38 -7.32
C TYR A 29 7.37 -2.24 -7.98
N ARG A 30 6.98 -3.27 -8.73
CA ARG A 30 7.93 -4.20 -9.37
C ARG A 30 8.48 -3.66 -10.66
N LYS A 31 7.67 -2.92 -11.40
CA LYS A 31 8.05 -2.36 -12.71
C LYS A 31 8.71 -1.01 -12.58
N ASP A 32 8.14 -0.14 -11.75
CA ASP A 32 8.53 1.27 -11.63
C ASP A 32 9.42 1.53 -10.41
N GLY A 33 9.60 0.51 -9.57
CA GLY A 33 10.46 0.59 -8.40
C GLY A 33 9.76 1.07 -7.14
N LEU A 34 10.47 1.01 -6.03
CA LEU A 34 9.99 1.45 -4.72
C LEU A 34 11.10 2.24 -4.04
N ASP A 35 10.83 3.51 -3.80
CA ASP A 35 11.78 4.44 -3.19
C ASP A 35 11.69 4.34 -1.66
N LYS A 36 12.85 4.11 -1.02
CA LYS A 36 12.95 4.02 0.44
C LYS A 36 12.52 5.32 1.13
N ALA A 37 12.91 6.46 0.57
CA ALA A 37 12.53 7.77 1.14
C ALA A 37 11.01 7.96 1.14
N LEU A 38 10.35 7.56 0.06
CA LEU A 38 8.90 7.65 -0.07
C LEU A 38 8.20 6.70 0.91
N LEU A 39 8.68 5.47 1.02
CA LEU A 39 8.14 4.48 1.95
C LEU A 39 8.31 4.92 3.40
N THR A 40 9.46 5.50 3.73
CA THR A 40 9.74 6.06 5.06
C THR A 40 8.76 7.20 5.38
N ARG A 41 8.47 8.05 4.42
CA ARG A 41 7.50 9.13 4.57
C ARG A 41 6.10 8.59 4.83
N TRP A 42 5.67 7.58 4.07
CA TRP A 42 4.38 6.94 4.29
C TRP A 42 4.29 6.30 5.67
N ALA A 43 5.35 5.64 6.12
CA ALA A 43 5.40 5.06 7.46
C ALA A 43 5.28 6.12 8.55
N SER A 44 5.88 7.28 8.35
CA SER A 44 5.77 8.41 9.27
C SER A 44 4.35 9.00 9.30
N GLU A 45 3.71 9.13 8.15
CA GLU A 45 2.37 9.72 8.01
C GLU A 45 1.25 8.77 8.45
N LEU A 46 1.33 7.51 8.05
CA LEU A 46 0.26 6.53 8.25
C LEU A 46 0.52 5.58 9.42
N GLY A 47 1.77 5.47 9.85
CA GLY A 47 2.23 4.44 10.76
C GLY A 47 2.68 3.18 10.01
N TRP A 48 3.84 2.64 10.38
CA TRP A 48 4.36 1.46 9.72
C TRP A 48 3.45 0.23 9.90
N GLU A 49 2.74 0.17 11.02
CA GLU A 49 1.81 -0.93 11.30
C GLU A 49 0.60 -0.90 10.37
N THR A 50 0.16 0.31 9.97
CA THR A 50 -0.91 0.48 9.00
C THR A 50 -0.48 0.06 7.60
N LEU A 51 0.77 0.33 7.23
CA LEU A 51 1.31 -0.04 5.92
C LEU A 51 1.55 -1.54 5.79
N LEU A 52 1.94 -2.21 6.86
CA LEU A 52 2.34 -3.61 6.83
C LEU A 52 1.13 -4.53 6.76
N ASN A 53 1.07 -5.35 5.72
CA ASN A 53 0.00 -6.34 5.57
C ASN A 53 0.36 -7.64 6.28
N LYS A 54 -0.05 -7.77 7.54
CA LYS A 54 0.18 -8.97 8.35
C LYS A 54 -0.73 -10.14 8.00
N ARG A 55 -1.74 -9.92 7.18
CA ARG A 55 -2.67 -10.98 6.73
C ARG A 55 -2.17 -11.71 5.49
N GLY A 56 -1.17 -11.13 4.79
CA GLY A 56 -0.64 -11.72 3.57
C GLY A 56 0.28 -12.89 3.82
N THR A 57 0.38 -13.74 2.82
CA THR A 57 1.22 -14.95 2.85
C THR A 57 2.69 -14.62 3.09
N THR A 58 3.19 -13.57 2.44
CA THR A 58 4.60 -13.18 2.53
C THR A 58 5.00 -12.86 3.97
N TRP A 59 4.16 -12.13 4.70
CA TRP A 59 4.41 -11.86 6.12
C TRP A 59 4.37 -13.15 6.95
N ARG A 60 3.36 -13.99 6.72
CA ARG A 60 3.19 -15.24 7.50
C ARG A 60 4.35 -16.20 7.32
N GLN A 61 5.03 -16.16 6.18
CA GLN A 61 6.17 -17.01 5.88
C GLN A 61 7.49 -16.50 6.46
N GLN A 62 7.50 -15.32 7.05
CA GLN A 62 8.72 -14.77 7.67
C GLN A 62 9.08 -15.56 8.93
N PRO A 63 10.39 -15.70 9.23
CA PRO A 63 10.84 -16.36 10.48
C PRO A 63 10.23 -15.67 11.72
N GLU A 64 9.93 -16.48 12.74
CA GLU A 64 9.36 -15.98 13.99
C GLU A 64 10.24 -14.90 14.63
N GLU A 65 11.55 -15.05 14.54
CA GLU A 65 12.50 -14.07 15.09
C GLU A 65 12.29 -12.69 14.48
N ILE A 66 12.05 -12.63 13.16
CA ILE A 66 11.78 -11.38 12.45
C ILE A 66 10.45 -10.82 12.86
N LYS A 67 9.40 -11.65 12.90
CA LYS A 67 8.05 -11.21 13.26
C LYS A 67 7.98 -10.70 14.69
N ASN A 68 8.66 -11.36 15.62
CA ASN A 68 8.63 -10.99 17.03
C ASN A 68 9.47 -9.74 17.36
N SER A 69 10.42 -9.38 16.53
CA SER A 69 11.28 -8.22 16.73
C SER A 69 10.97 -7.06 15.78
N ILE A 70 9.84 -7.11 15.08
CA ILE A 70 9.49 -6.09 14.07
C ILE A 70 9.34 -4.71 14.70
N ASN A 71 9.92 -3.72 14.05
CA ASN A 71 9.79 -2.32 14.41
C ASN A 71 9.73 -1.48 13.12
N GLU A 72 9.65 -0.16 13.24
CA GLU A 72 9.52 0.72 12.07
C GLU A 72 10.65 0.50 11.06
N ARG A 73 11.90 0.48 11.52
CA ARG A 73 13.06 0.32 10.66
C ARG A 73 13.07 -1.02 9.93
N SER A 74 12.87 -2.11 10.67
CA SER A 74 12.88 -3.44 10.08
C SER A 74 11.67 -3.67 9.19
N ALA A 75 10.52 -3.10 9.52
CA ALA A 75 9.32 -3.17 8.68
C ALA A 75 9.55 -2.47 7.34
N ILE A 76 10.17 -1.29 7.34
CA ILE A 76 10.48 -0.56 6.10
C ILE A 76 11.44 -1.40 5.23
N GLU A 77 12.47 -1.97 5.82
CA GLU A 77 13.41 -2.81 5.07
C GLU A 77 12.77 -4.05 4.49
N LEU A 78 11.88 -4.71 5.25
CA LEU A 78 11.12 -5.86 4.75
C LEU A 78 10.19 -5.49 3.62
N MET A 79 9.50 -4.36 3.73
CA MET A 79 8.60 -3.90 2.67
C MET A 79 9.34 -3.52 1.40
N LEU A 80 10.55 -2.97 1.51
CA LEU A 80 11.41 -2.69 0.35
C LEU A 80 11.84 -3.98 -0.34
N GLU A 81 12.21 -4.98 0.42
CA GLU A 81 12.62 -6.29 -0.10
C GLU A 81 11.43 -7.07 -0.66
N HIS A 82 10.27 -6.95 -0.01
CA HIS A 82 9.05 -7.67 -0.37
C HIS A 82 7.88 -6.70 -0.51
N PRO A 83 7.73 -6.01 -1.66
CA PRO A 83 6.62 -5.08 -1.85
C PRO A 83 5.24 -5.67 -1.65
N ALA A 84 5.10 -7.00 -1.77
CA ALA A 84 3.85 -7.70 -1.48
C ALA A 84 3.41 -7.57 -0.02
N MET A 85 4.31 -7.18 0.88
CA MET A 85 3.98 -6.92 2.29
C MET A 85 3.36 -5.56 2.53
N ILE A 86 3.40 -4.65 1.55
CA ILE A 86 2.75 -3.35 1.66
C ILE A 86 1.25 -3.54 1.41
N LYS A 87 0.45 -2.99 2.31
CA LYS A 87 -1.01 -3.01 2.16
C LYS A 87 -1.42 -2.31 0.86
N ARG A 88 -2.24 -2.95 0.06
CA ARG A 88 -2.60 -2.49 -1.30
C ARG A 88 -4.09 -2.20 -1.42
N PRO A 89 -4.45 -1.23 -2.25
CA PRO A 89 -3.61 -0.21 -2.87
C PRO A 89 -3.25 0.89 -1.89
N LEU A 90 -2.18 1.65 -2.16
CA LEU A 90 -1.94 2.94 -1.53
C LEU A 90 -2.33 4.01 -2.53
N ILE A 91 -3.28 4.84 -2.19
CA ILE A 91 -3.67 5.98 -3.02
C ILE A 91 -3.11 7.27 -2.44
N ASP A 92 -2.51 8.07 -3.30
CA ASP A 92 -1.95 9.37 -2.96
C ASP A 92 -2.62 10.42 -3.83
N THR A 93 -3.40 11.31 -3.20
CA THR A 93 -4.10 12.39 -3.89
C THR A 93 -3.30 13.69 -3.94
N GLY A 94 -2.10 13.68 -3.37
CA GLY A 94 -1.29 14.87 -3.16
C GLY A 94 -1.48 15.47 -1.77
N ASN A 95 -2.68 15.41 -1.24
CA ASN A 95 -3.01 15.93 0.10
C ASN A 95 -3.17 14.83 1.14
N VAL A 96 -3.64 13.66 0.71
CA VAL A 96 -3.98 12.54 1.60
C VAL A 96 -3.39 11.26 1.02
N ARG A 97 -2.85 10.41 1.88
CA ARG A 97 -2.44 9.03 1.57
C ARG A 97 -3.32 8.08 2.35
N GLN A 98 -3.75 7.01 1.71
CA GLN A 98 -4.66 6.04 2.29
C GLN A 98 -4.35 4.65 1.75
N VAL A 99 -4.44 3.64 2.61
CA VAL A 99 -4.20 2.24 2.21
C VAL A 99 -5.50 1.44 2.25
N GLY A 100 -5.57 0.42 1.39
CA GLY A 100 -6.74 -0.42 1.26
C GLY A 100 -7.79 0.22 0.36
N PHE A 101 -8.86 -0.53 0.11
CA PHE A 101 -9.97 -0.04 -0.71
C PHE A 101 -11.31 -0.42 -0.09
N LYS A 102 -12.14 0.58 0.11
CA LYS A 102 -13.59 0.46 0.31
C LYS A 102 -14.22 1.59 -0.49
N ASP A 103 -15.29 1.30 -1.19
CA ASP A 103 -15.96 2.31 -2.01
C ASP A 103 -16.46 3.50 -1.19
N THR A 104 -16.93 3.27 0.04
CA THR A 104 -17.33 4.35 0.96
C THR A 104 -16.17 5.26 1.33
N ASP A 105 -14.98 4.68 1.57
CA ASP A 105 -13.77 5.44 1.88
C ASP A 105 -13.32 6.28 0.69
N TYR A 106 -13.38 5.72 -0.50
CA TYR A 106 -13.01 6.43 -1.73
C TYR A 106 -14.03 7.52 -2.06
N SER A 107 -15.32 7.27 -1.86
CA SER A 107 -16.35 8.29 -2.04
C SER A 107 -16.09 9.51 -1.15
N ALA A 108 -15.74 9.29 0.12
CA ALA A 108 -15.39 10.37 1.03
C ALA A 108 -14.12 11.09 0.59
N LEU A 109 -13.11 10.34 0.16
CA LEU A 109 -11.81 10.90 -0.26
C LEU A 109 -11.94 11.82 -1.47
N PHE A 110 -12.80 11.48 -2.42
CA PHE A 110 -13.04 12.24 -3.65
C PHE A 110 -14.29 13.11 -3.63
N ASP A 111 -14.92 13.25 -2.47
CA ASP A 111 -16.10 14.12 -2.29
C ASP A 111 -17.29 13.71 -3.16
N LEU A 112 -17.54 12.40 -3.22
CA LEU A 112 -18.65 11.87 -4.03
C LEU A 112 -19.80 11.35 -3.17
#